data_b9a6133003db38b95d6243fb9d883e1e
#
_entry.id   b9a6133003db38b95d6243fb9d883e1e
#
_cell.length_a   1.000
_cell.length_b   1.000
_cell.length_c   1.000
_cell.angle_alpha   90.00
_cell.angle_beta   90.00
_cell.angle_gamma   90.00
#
_symmetry.space_group_name_H-M   'P 1'
#
loop_
_entity.id
_entity.type
_entity.pdbx_description
1 polymer ?
#
loop_
_entity_poly.entity_id
_entity_poly.type
_entity_poly.pdbx_seq_one_letter_code
_entity_poly.pdbx_strand_id
1 'polypeptide(L)'
;MGNHEERMTEEAFMAKAKVYIDGQSGTTGLQIFDRIGARDDLELLRIDEDKRHDLDERRKFINAADIVFLCLPDEGAREAVSLVENPDVCIIDASTAHRTADGWTYGFPELSGAQRDAIAMSKRIANPGCHATGFISAAAPLVQAGLLPTNYPLTCFSLTGYSGGGKRMIADYEAEGRPTCLDAPGIYGLSLAHKHLPEMQKVCGLATAPVFLPVVDDYYKGMATTIMLHNRMLNGVAHAKDVQAVLAAHYAGQRFVSVMPFGENDPLIYANELAGTNDLRLIVCGNEELTTVTALFDNLGKGASGAAVQNMNIALGLDEATGFDQA
;
A
#
# COMPACT_ATOMS: atom_id res chain seq x y z
N MET A 1 18.17 8.94 -43.61
CA MET A 1 18.83 7.86 -42.90
C MET A 1 19.61 8.32 -41.66
N GLY A 2 19.80 9.63 -41.43
CA GLY A 2 20.56 10.15 -40.27
C GLY A 2 19.79 10.26 -38.94
N ASN A 3 18.43 10.27 -38.92
CA ASN A 3 17.66 10.58 -37.71
C ASN A 3 17.28 9.35 -36.83
N HIS A 4 17.56 8.13 -37.30
CA HIS A 4 17.25 6.92 -36.52
C HIS A 4 18.43 6.44 -35.67
N GLU A 5 19.64 6.65 -36.14
CA GLU A 5 20.86 6.30 -35.40
C GLU A 5 21.19 7.31 -34.28
N GLU A 6 20.89 8.61 -34.50
CA GLU A 6 21.06 9.62 -33.42
C GLU A 6 20.06 9.43 -32.26
N ARG A 7 18.80 9.00 -32.51
CA ARG A 7 17.86 8.69 -31.46
C ARG A 7 18.23 7.45 -30.65
N MET A 8 18.77 6.42 -31.28
CA MET A 8 19.22 5.22 -30.55
C MET A 8 20.47 5.45 -29.69
N THR A 9 21.28 6.49 -29.97
CA THR A 9 22.43 6.87 -29.15
C THR A 9 22.05 7.77 -27.96
N GLU A 10 20.95 8.52 -28.00
CA GLU A 10 20.45 9.31 -26.86
C GLU A 10 19.72 8.45 -25.82
N GLU A 11 18.96 7.42 -26.22
CA GLU A 11 18.34 6.45 -25.29
C GLU A 11 19.37 5.58 -24.55
N ALA A 12 20.57 5.41 -25.09
CA ALA A 12 21.64 4.57 -24.49
C ALA A 12 22.44 5.27 -23.36
N PHE A 13 22.13 6.50 -22.98
CA PHE A 13 22.96 7.28 -22.03
C PHE A 13 22.20 7.89 -20.84
N MET A 14 20.96 7.50 -20.58
CA MET A 14 20.33 7.85 -19.31
C MET A 14 20.95 6.96 -18.22
N ALA A 15 21.66 7.55 -17.27
CA ALA A 15 22.19 6.84 -16.12
C ALA A 15 21.03 6.13 -15.39
N LYS A 16 21.20 4.82 -15.13
CA LYS A 16 20.19 4.04 -14.40
C LYS A 16 19.95 4.65 -13.02
N ALA A 17 18.68 4.74 -12.61
CA ALA A 17 18.36 5.20 -11.27
C ALA A 17 18.91 4.22 -10.22
N LYS A 18 19.61 4.74 -9.22
CA LYS A 18 20.22 3.96 -8.14
C LYS A 18 19.22 3.73 -7.02
N VAL A 19 18.96 2.48 -6.71
CA VAL A 19 18.00 2.08 -5.70
C VAL A 19 18.69 1.32 -4.58
N TYR A 20 18.44 1.73 -3.33
CA TYR A 20 18.91 1.04 -2.13
C TYR A 20 17.73 0.56 -1.29
N ILE A 21 17.80 -0.67 -0.77
CA ILE A 21 16.78 -1.25 0.12
C ILE A 21 17.41 -1.43 1.49
N ASP A 22 17.08 -0.56 2.43
CA ASP A 22 17.48 -0.70 3.83
C ASP A 22 16.49 -1.62 4.57
N GLY A 23 17.00 -2.73 5.10
CA GLY A 23 16.17 -3.81 5.65
C GLY A 23 15.73 -4.85 4.61
N GLN A 24 16.52 -5.10 3.57
CA GLN A 24 16.25 -6.05 2.48
C GLN A 24 15.86 -7.45 2.98
N SER A 25 16.38 -7.91 4.12
CA SER A 25 16.07 -9.23 4.68
C SER A 25 14.64 -9.35 5.26
N GLY A 26 13.89 -8.26 5.42
CA GLY A 26 12.48 -8.27 5.85
C GLY A 26 11.53 -8.80 4.77
N THR A 27 10.29 -9.20 5.12
CA THR A 27 9.30 -9.71 4.16
C THR A 27 9.02 -8.70 3.04
N THR A 28 8.80 -7.42 3.39
CA THR A 28 8.57 -6.35 2.41
C THR A 28 9.82 -6.07 1.58
N GLY A 29 11.01 -6.03 2.21
CA GLY A 29 12.27 -5.80 1.53
C GLY A 29 12.62 -6.87 0.51
N LEU A 30 12.44 -8.15 0.85
CA LEU A 30 12.62 -9.27 -0.08
C LEU A 30 11.69 -9.15 -1.28
N GLN A 31 10.43 -8.81 -1.08
CA GLN A 31 9.47 -8.67 -2.16
C GLN A 31 9.71 -7.46 -3.06
N ILE A 32 10.18 -6.34 -2.49
CA ILE A 32 10.63 -5.21 -3.31
C ILE A 32 11.82 -5.67 -4.14
N PHE A 33 12.80 -6.35 -3.52
CA PHE A 33 13.97 -6.88 -4.22
C PHE A 33 13.56 -7.81 -5.38
N ASP A 34 12.65 -8.75 -5.15
CA ASP A 34 12.18 -9.69 -6.18
C ASP A 34 11.51 -8.97 -7.37
N ARG A 35 10.76 -7.88 -7.09
CA ARG A 35 10.07 -7.09 -8.12
C ARG A 35 11.00 -6.23 -8.97
N ILE A 36 12.05 -5.66 -8.36
CA ILE A 36 12.94 -4.72 -9.05
C ILE A 36 14.30 -5.33 -9.43
N GLY A 37 14.65 -6.49 -8.88
CA GLY A 37 15.98 -7.10 -9.05
C GLY A 37 16.32 -7.53 -10.47
N ALA A 38 15.31 -7.76 -11.31
CA ALA A 38 15.46 -8.13 -12.72
C ALA A 38 15.28 -6.93 -13.69
N ARG A 39 15.08 -5.71 -13.16
CA ARG A 39 14.85 -4.51 -13.99
C ARG A 39 16.16 -3.96 -14.52
N ASP A 40 16.23 -3.81 -15.84
CA ASP A 40 17.43 -3.31 -16.54
C ASP A 40 17.56 -1.79 -16.49
N ASP A 41 16.51 -1.05 -16.17
CA ASP A 41 16.46 0.41 -16.04
C ASP A 41 16.93 0.92 -14.68
N LEU A 42 17.19 0.02 -13.71
CA LEU A 42 17.63 0.34 -12.35
C LEU A 42 19.03 -0.21 -12.06
N GLU A 43 19.76 0.50 -11.17
CA GLU A 43 20.99 0.03 -10.54
C GLU A 43 20.73 -0.25 -9.07
N LEU A 44 20.70 -1.53 -8.67
CA LEU A 44 20.44 -1.92 -7.29
C LEU A 44 21.72 -1.89 -6.46
N LEU A 45 21.82 -0.95 -5.53
CA LEU A 45 22.93 -0.84 -4.59
C LEU A 45 22.78 -1.90 -3.48
N ARG A 46 23.84 -2.65 -3.22
CA ARG A 46 23.85 -3.75 -2.25
C ARG A 46 24.91 -3.52 -1.18
N ILE A 47 24.46 -3.45 0.07
CA ILE A 47 25.36 -3.45 1.24
C ILE A 47 25.77 -4.89 1.56
N ASP A 48 27.01 -5.08 2.00
CA ASP A 48 27.49 -6.38 2.48
C ASP A 48 26.69 -6.80 3.72
N GLU A 49 26.32 -8.08 3.80
CA GLU A 49 25.44 -8.61 4.86
C GLU A 49 26.02 -8.39 6.27
N ASP A 50 27.33 -8.48 6.44
CA ASP A 50 28.05 -8.23 7.69
C ASP A 50 28.09 -6.74 8.09
N LYS A 51 27.86 -5.83 7.14
CA LYS A 51 27.87 -4.37 7.36
C LYS A 51 26.49 -3.72 7.42
N ARG A 52 25.42 -4.50 7.25
CA ARG A 52 24.04 -3.97 7.21
C ARG A 52 23.59 -3.22 8.46
N HIS A 53 24.29 -3.36 9.57
CA HIS A 53 24.06 -2.63 10.84
C HIS A 53 25.09 -1.53 11.09
N ASP A 54 26.08 -1.37 10.23
CA ASP A 54 27.08 -0.30 10.32
C ASP A 54 26.47 1.02 9.83
N LEU A 55 26.42 2.01 10.71
CA LEU A 55 25.78 3.30 10.43
C LEU A 55 26.52 4.09 9.34
N ASP A 56 27.84 3.98 9.26
CA ASP A 56 28.62 4.72 8.26
C ASP A 56 28.47 4.10 6.89
N GLU A 57 28.43 2.78 6.80
CA GLU A 57 28.13 2.11 5.52
C GLU A 57 26.67 2.38 5.11
N ARG A 58 25.68 2.30 5.99
CA ARG A 58 24.28 2.64 5.68
C ARG A 58 24.16 4.09 5.19
N ARG A 59 24.81 5.05 5.87
CA ARG A 59 24.86 6.47 5.44
C ARG A 59 25.39 6.59 4.01
N LYS A 60 26.48 5.91 3.70
CA LYS A 60 27.09 5.93 2.37
C LYS A 60 26.13 5.43 1.30
N PHE A 61 25.47 4.29 1.51
CA PHE A 61 24.52 3.74 0.55
C PHE A 61 23.26 4.60 0.41
N ILE A 62 22.71 5.10 1.52
CA ILE A 62 21.55 6.00 1.54
C ILE A 62 21.84 7.26 0.68
N ASN A 63 23.00 7.90 0.86
CA ASN A 63 23.34 9.15 0.19
C ASN A 63 23.85 8.96 -1.25
N ALA A 64 24.16 7.72 -1.65
CA ALA A 64 24.55 7.38 -3.02
C ALA A 64 23.37 6.99 -3.92
N ALA A 65 22.20 6.74 -3.33
CA ALA A 65 20.99 6.31 -4.05
C ALA A 65 20.16 7.50 -4.53
N ASP A 66 19.38 7.28 -5.59
CA ASP A 66 18.30 8.17 -6.02
C ASP A 66 17.01 7.85 -5.24
N ILE A 67 16.76 6.55 -5.03
CA ILE A 67 15.62 6.04 -4.25
C ILE A 67 16.12 5.13 -3.13
N VAL A 68 15.58 5.33 -1.93
CA VAL A 68 15.82 4.43 -0.79
C VAL A 68 14.49 3.89 -0.28
N PHE A 69 14.34 2.58 -0.23
CA PHE A 69 13.25 1.92 0.48
C PHE A 69 13.67 1.64 1.92
N LEU A 70 12.87 2.08 2.89
CA LEU A 70 13.03 1.72 4.29
C LEU A 70 12.07 0.59 4.65
N CYS A 71 12.61 -0.63 4.82
CA CYS A 71 11.87 -1.84 5.21
C CYS A 71 12.25 -2.25 6.63
N LEU A 72 12.23 -1.29 7.54
CA LEU A 72 12.74 -1.36 8.91
C LEU A 72 11.60 -1.21 9.93
N PRO A 73 11.79 -1.62 11.20
CA PRO A 73 10.97 -1.16 12.30
C PRO A 73 11.01 0.37 12.44
N ASP A 74 10.02 0.97 13.09
CA ASP A 74 9.85 2.43 13.19
C ASP A 74 11.09 3.18 13.69
N GLU A 75 11.78 2.64 14.70
CA GLU A 75 13.02 3.23 15.23
C GLU A 75 14.14 3.22 14.19
N GLY A 76 14.32 2.08 13.50
CA GLY A 76 15.32 1.95 12.45
C GLY A 76 15.02 2.84 11.23
N ALA A 77 13.73 3.06 10.92
CA ALA A 77 13.33 3.98 9.86
C ALA A 77 13.65 5.44 10.23
N ARG A 78 13.37 5.87 11.47
CA ARG A 78 13.76 7.20 11.95
C ARG A 78 15.27 7.40 11.97
N GLU A 79 16.02 6.37 12.40
CA GLU A 79 17.48 6.39 12.37
C GLU A 79 18.00 6.55 10.94
N ALA A 80 17.49 5.74 9.98
CA ALA A 80 17.88 5.82 8.57
C ALA A 80 17.61 7.22 7.98
N VAL A 81 16.48 7.84 8.29
CA VAL A 81 16.15 9.20 7.85
C VAL A 81 17.15 10.22 8.41
N SER A 82 17.66 10.02 9.63
CA SER A 82 18.68 10.89 10.24
C SER A 82 20.06 10.79 9.57
N LEU A 83 20.32 9.74 8.79
CA LEU A 83 21.56 9.54 8.04
C LEU A 83 21.55 10.23 6.68
N VAL A 84 20.40 10.80 6.26
CA VAL A 84 20.28 11.46 4.96
C VAL A 84 20.95 12.82 4.97
N GLU A 85 21.96 13.01 4.15
CA GLU A 85 22.70 14.24 3.95
C GLU A 85 22.46 14.82 2.55
N ASN A 86 22.22 13.95 1.56
CA ASN A 86 21.90 14.35 0.19
C ASN A 86 20.41 14.72 0.08
N PRO A 87 20.05 15.99 -0.21
CA PRO A 87 18.66 16.43 -0.27
C PRO A 87 17.87 15.84 -1.45
N ASP A 88 18.58 15.35 -2.47
CA ASP A 88 17.96 14.82 -3.69
C ASP A 88 17.47 13.37 -3.54
N VAL A 89 17.91 12.67 -2.49
CA VAL A 89 17.47 11.29 -2.22
C VAL A 89 16.00 11.24 -1.88
N CYS A 90 15.26 10.44 -2.63
CA CYS A 90 13.87 10.13 -2.34
C CYS A 90 13.77 8.90 -1.42
N ILE A 91 13.16 9.09 -0.25
CA ILE A 91 12.92 8.02 0.74
C ILE A 91 11.48 7.54 0.61
N ILE A 92 11.30 6.23 0.45
CA ILE A 92 10.00 5.55 0.49
C ILE A 92 9.99 4.66 1.74
N ASP A 93 9.27 5.10 2.77
CA ASP A 93 9.24 4.40 4.06
C ASP A 93 8.04 3.46 4.17
N ALA A 94 8.28 2.17 4.32
CA ALA A 94 7.27 1.15 4.51
C ALA A 94 6.88 0.92 5.99
N SER A 95 7.57 1.57 6.93
CA SER A 95 7.22 1.52 8.36
C SER A 95 5.97 2.34 8.70
N THR A 96 5.57 2.31 9.96
CA THR A 96 4.48 3.19 10.45
C THR A 96 4.98 4.55 10.92
N ALA A 97 6.31 4.75 10.99
CA ALA A 97 6.94 5.91 11.62
C ALA A 97 6.51 7.25 11.02
N HIS A 98 6.26 7.29 9.71
CA HIS A 98 6.08 8.55 8.99
C HIS A 98 4.73 8.69 8.28
N ARG A 99 3.82 7.70 8.37
CA ARG A 99 2.53 7.72 7.65
C ARG A 99 1.62 8.88 7.99
N THR A 100 1.79 9.44 9.19
CA THR A 100 1.02 10.60 9.66
C THR A 100 1.92 11.77 10.03
N ALA A 101 3.22 11.70 9.74
CA ALA A 101 4.17 12.75 10.05
C ALA A 101 4.08 13.92 9.07
N ASP A 102 4.29 15.14 9.56
CA ASP A 102 4.36 16.32 8.72
C ASP A 102 5.61 16.28 7.84
N GLY A 103 5.50 16.80 6.62
CA GLY A 103 6.59 16.78 5.64
C GLY A 103 6.72 15.44 4.88
N TRP A 104 5.84 14.47 5.15
CA TRP A 104 5.77 13.21 4.42
C TRP A 104 4.51 13.14 3.54
N THR A 105 4.71 12.76 2.29
CA THR A 105 3.61 12.54 1.34
C THR A 105 3.10 11.10 1.52
N TYR A 106 1.80 10.94 1.72
CA TYR A 106 1.20 9.62 1.84
C TYR A 106 1.15 8.93 0.48
N GLY A 107 1.74 7.74 0.36
CA GLY A 107 2.02 7.04 -0.89
C GLY A 107 0.83 6.27 -1.47
N PHE A 108 -0.33 6.93 -1.62
CA PHE A 108 -1.51 6.35 -2.26
C PHE A 108 -1.96 7.27 -3.40
N PRO A 109 -1.42 7.09 -4.63
CA PRO A 109 -1.59 8.03 -5.74
C PRO A 109 -3.05 8.16 -6.22
N GLU A 110 -3.87 7.13 -6.03
CA GLU A 110 -5.26 7.13 -6.46
C GLU A 110 -6.22 7.93 -5.56
N LEU A 111 -5.73 8.51 -4.46
CA LEU A 111 -6.54 9.41 -3.63
C LEU A 111 -6.99 10.68 -4.38
N SER A 112 -6.17 11.20 -5.27
CA SER A 112 -6.51 12.30 -6.18
C SER A 112 -5.38 12.58 -7.17
N GLY A 113 -5.64 13.35 -8.24
CA GLY A 113 -4.58 13.86 -9.13
C GLY A 113 -3.53 14.67 -8.37
N ALA A 114 -3.94 15.54 -7.46
CA ALA A 114 -3.03 16.33 -6.63
C ALA A 114 -2.14 15.45 -5.71
N GLN A 115 -2.67 14.31 -5.23
CA GLN A 115 -1.88 13.36 -4.44
C GLN A 115 -0.81 12.67 -5.30
N ARG A 116 -1.16 12.29 -6.53
CA ARG A 116 -0.21 11.73 -7.50
C ARG A 116 0.90 12.71 -7.82
N ASP A 117 0.57 13.97 -8.09
CA ASP A 117 1.56 15.03 -8.36
C ASP A 117 2.45 15.28 -7.13
N ALA A 118 1.87 15.26 -5.93
CA ALA A 118 2.64 15.38 -4.69
C ALA A 118 3.64 14.24 -4.52
N ILE A 119 3.28 12.99 -4.84
CA ILE A 119 4.19 11.84 -4.81
C ILE A 119 5.33 12.04 -5.83
N ALA A 120 5.01 12.46 -7.06
CA ALA A 120 6.00 12.68 -8.11
C ALA A 120 7.07 13.72 -7.72
N MET A 121 6.69 14.73 -6.95
CA MET A 121 7.60 15.79 -6.50
C MET A 121 8.24 15.54 -5.13
N SER A 122 7.77 14.53 -4.38
CA SER A 122 8.20 14.32 -3.01
C SER A 122 9.55 13.64 -2.91
N LYS A 123 10.36 14.05 -1.92
CA LYS A 123 11.54 13.32 -1.47
C LYS A 123 11.29 12.49 -0.21
N ARG A 124 10.06 12.51 0.34
CA ARG A 124 9.66 11.79 1.55
C ARG A 124 8.27 11.19 1.34
N ILE A 125 8.23 9.91 1.04
CA ILE A 125 6.99 9.18 0.74
C ILE A 125 6.76 8.14 1.82
N ALA A 126 5.61 8.20 2.49
CA ALA A 126 5.20 7.21 3.47
C ALA A 126 4.29 6.17 2.81
N ASN A 127 4.79 4.94 2.65
CA ASN A 127 4.05 3.87 2.01
C ASN A 127 2.91 3.37 2.93
N PRO A 128 1.68 3.21 2.41
CA PRO A 128 0.52 2.79 3.18
C PRO A 128 0.69 1.45 3.88
N GLY A 129 -0.01 1.27 5.01
CA GLY A 129 -0.20 -0.05 5.61
C GLY A 129 -1.29 -0.84 4.89
N CYS A 130 -1.17 -2.17 4.86
CA CYS A 130 -2.08 -3.01 4.08
C CYS A 130 -3.55 -2.84 4.46
N HIS A 131 -3.92 -2.95 5.74
CA HIS A 131 -5.31 -2.72 6.17
C HIS A 131 -5.77 -1.28 5.91
N ALA A 132 -4.87 -0.31 6.06
CA ALA A 132 -5.20 1.09 5.80
C ALA A 132 -5.46 1.34 4.31
N THR A 133 -4.72 0.70 3.41
CA THR A 133 -4.96 0.76 1.97
C THR A 133 -6.40 0.39 1.63
N GLY A 134 -6.88 -0.75 2.13
CA GLY A 134 -8.26 -1.18 1.88
C GLY A 134 -9.30 -0.26 2.51
N PHE A 135 -9.09 0.18 3.75
CA PHE A 135 -10.00 1.11 4.44
C PHE A 135 -10.06 2.48 3.74
N ILE A 136 -8.91 3.05 3.45
CA ILE A 136 -8.80 4.38 2.85
C ILE A 136 -9.38 4.39 1.43
N SER A 137 -9.12 3.32 0.64
CA SER A 137 -9.70 3.20 -0.70
C SER A 137 -11.24 3.20 -0.69
N ALA A 138 -11.86 2.66 0.36
CA ALA A 138 -13.31 2.64 0.51
C ALA A 138 -13.87 3.93 1.13
N ALA A 139 -13.21 4.49 2.15
CA ALA A 139 -13.76 5.57 2.96
C ALA A 139 -13.40 6.98 2.46
N ALA A 140 -12.14 7.20 2.06
CA ALA A 140 -11.67 8.55 1.71
C ALA A 140 -12.45 9.20 0.55
N PRO A 141 -12.75 8.52 -0.57
CA PRO A 141 -13.53 9.11 -1.64
C PRO A 141 -14.96 9.50 -1.22
N LEU A 142 -15.57 8.72 -0.34
CA LEU A 142 -16.92 8.98 0.17
C LEU A 142 -16.94 10.22 1.08
N VAL A 143 -15.90 10.41 1.90
CA VAL A 143 -15.72 11.60 2.73
C VAL A 143 -15.44 12.82 1.84
N GLN A 144 -14.54 12.71 0.86
CA GLN A 144 -14.20 13.78 -0.06
C GLN A 144 -15.40 14.24 -0.90
N ALA A 145 -16.27 13.31 -1.30
CA ALA A 145 -17.51 13.61 -1.99
C ALA A 145 -18.60 14.19 -1.07
N GLY A 146 -18.35 14.27 0.24
CA GLY A 146 -19.32 14.73 1.23
C GLY A 146 -20.47 13.76 1.48
N LEU A 147 -20.41 12.53 0.95
CA LEU A 147 -21.44 11.51 1.15
C LEU A 147 -21.31 10.86 2.54
N LEU A 148 -20.10 10.56 2.97
CA LEU A 148 -19.80 9.99 4.29
C LEU A 148 -19.43 11.12 5.26
N PRO A 149 -20.23 11.36 6.33
CA PRO A 149 -19.89 12.38 7.33
C PRO A 149 -18.57 12.06 8.04
N THR A 150 -17.76 13.07 8.34
CA THR A 150 -16.47 12.90 9.04
C THR A 150 -16.61 12.32 10.47
N ASN A 151 -17.77 12.50 11.09
CA ASN A 151 -18.11 11.96 12.41
C ASN A 151 -18.90 10.65 12.37
N TYR A 152 -19.01 10.01 11.20
CA TYR A 152 -19.66 8.70 11.08
C TYR A 152 -18.91 7.66 11.93
N PRO A 153 -19.60 6.85 12.77
CA PRO A 153 -18.99 5.83 13.60
C PRO A 153 -18.63 4.59 12.77
N LEU A 154 -17.57 4.71 11.95
CA LEU A 154 -17.16 3.66 11.05
C LEU A 154 -16.71 2.40 11.78
N THR A 155 -17.10 1.27 11.21
CA THR A 155 -16.61 -0.06 11.55
C THR A 155 -15.89 -0.66 10.35
N CYS A 156 -14.82 -1.41 10.59
CA CYS A 156 -14.04 -2.05 9.58
C CYS A 156 -13.68 -3.49 10.01
N PHE A 157 -14.04 -4.44 9.18
CA PHE A 157 -13.64 -5.83 9.27
C PHE A 157 -12.63 -6.12 8.17
N SER A 158 -11.52 -6.79 8.48
CA SER A 158 -10.47 -7.00 7.47
C SER A 158 -9.82 -8.38 7.61
N LEU A 159 -10.03 -9.21 6.59
CA LEU A 159 -9.37 -10.51 6.42
C LEU A 159 -8.02 -10.31 5.77
N THR A 160 -7.00 -11.04 6.25
CA THR A 160 -5.66 -11.04 5.65
C THR A 160 -5.00 -12.41 5.72
N GLY A 161 -4.22 -12.74 4.69
CA GLY A 161 -3.30 -13.87 4.75
C GLY A 161 -2.18 -13.66 5.78
N TYR A 162 -1.62 -14.77 6.28
CA TYR A 162 -0.64 -14.77 7.37
C TYR A 162 0.69 -14.08 7.00
N SER A 163 1.01 -13.92 5.73
CA SER A 163 2.23 -13.20 5.31
C SER A 163 2.27 -11.74 5.79
N GLY A 164 1.09 -11.13 6.08
CA GLY A 164 0.98 -9.78 6.63
C GLY A 164 1.60 -9.60 8.03
N GLY A 165 1.75 -10.69 8.79
CA GLY A 165 2.42 -10.70 10.09
C GLY A 165 3.94 -10.82 10.03
N GLY A 166 4.51 -10.86 8.83
CA GLY A 166 5.96 -10.95 8.61
C GLY A 166 6.55 -12.32 8.91
N LYS A 167 7.87 -12.41 8.91
CA LYS A 167 8.63 -13.67 9.02
C LYS A 167 8.20 -14.57 10.17
N ARG A 168 7.90 -14.00 11.33
CA ARG A 168 7.51 -14.78 12.50
C ARG A 168 6.18 -15.50 12.26
N MET A 169 5.17 -14.77 11.82
CA MET A 169 3.86 -15.36 11.57
C MET A 169 3.91 -16.37 10.42
N ILE A 170 4.68 -16.09 9.36
CA ILE A 170 4.91 -17.05 8.28
C ILE A 170 5.50 -18.34 8.85
N ALA A 171 6.55 -18.26 9.66
CA ALA A 171 7.16 -19.44 10.29
C ALA A 171 6.19 -20.21 11.20
N ASP A 172 5.32 -19.49 11.95
CA ASP A 172 4.32 -20.12 12.81
C ASP A 172 3.27 -20.90 12.00
N TYR A 173 2.81 -20.35 10.87
CA TYR A 173 1.82 -21.00 10.00
C TYR A 173 2.39 -22.13 9.13
N GLU A 174 3.67 -22.05 8.75
CA GLU A 174 4.32 -23.04 7.89
C GLU A 174 5.08 -24.12 8.67
N ALA A 175 5.10 -24.06 10.01
CA ALA A 175 5.78 -25.02 10.85
C ALA A 175 5.14 -26.42 10.76
N GLU A 176 5.98 -27.46 10.66
CA GLU A 176 5.53 -28.85 10.81
C GLU A 176 4.99 -29.07 12.24
N GLY A 177 3.78 -29.64 12.35
CA GLY A 177 3.13 -29.86 13.66
C GLY A 177 2.64 -28.59 14.34
N ARG A 178 2.36 -27.51 13.57
CA ARG A 178 1.78 -26.27 14.09
C ARG A 178 0.50 -26.53 14.91
N PRO A 179 0.15 -25.65 15.86
CA PRO A 179 -1.09 -25.76 16.62
C PRO A 179 -2.32 -25.70 15.69
N THR A 180 -3.32 -26.57 15.93
CA THR A 180 -4.56 -26.65 15.11
C THR A 180 -5.41 -25.40 15.17
N CYS A 181 -5.23 -24.52 16.16
CA CYS A 181 -5.90 -23.22 16.17
C CYS A 181 -5.52 -22.31 14.98
N LEU A 182 -4.38 -22.57 14.34
CA LEU A 182 -3.96 -21.86 13.13
C LEU A 182 -4.68 -22.35 11.86
N ASP A 183 -5.48 -23.43 11.94
CA ASP A 183 -6.32 -23.90 10.84
C ASP A 183 -7.66 -23.13 10.78
N ALA A 184 -7.87 -22.16 11.66
CA ALA A 184 -9.07 -21.35 11.75
C ALA A 184 -8.74 -19.85 11.77
N PRO A 185 -9.65 -18.98 11.28
CA PRO A 185 -9.46 -17.54 11.32
C PRO A 185 -9.21 -17.00 12.72
N GLY A 186 -8.14 -16.23 12.89
CA GLY A 186 -7.75 -15.64 14.18
C GLY A 186 -8.05 -14.14 14.24
N ILE A 187 -8.89 -13.70 15.16
CA ILE A 187 -9.12 -12.27 15.43
C ILE A 187 -7.95 -11.74 16.26
N TYR A 188 -7.35 -10.65 15.84
CA TYR A 188 -6.25 -10.02 16.57
C TYR A 188 -6.45 -8.51 16.75
N GLY A 189 -5.49 -7.80 17.34
CA GLY A 189 -5.66 -6.37 17.62
C GLY A 189 -6.75 -6.06 18.65
N LEU A 190 -7.01 -6.97 19.59
CA LEU A 190 -8.11 -6.93 20.57
C LEU A 190 -8.08 -5.74 21.53
N SER A 191 -6.95 -5.04 21.63
CA SER A 191 -6.83 -3.78 22.37
C SER A 191 -7.50 -2.60 21.66
N LEU A 192 -7.96 -2.77 20.42
CA LEU A 192 -8.50 -1.72 19.55
C LEU A 192 -7.54 -0.53 19.35
N ALA A 193 -6.25 -0.79 19.45
CA ALA A 193 -5.17 0.20 19.29
C ALA A 193 -4.19 -0.23 18.19
N HIS A 194 -4.72 -0.69 17.06
CA HIS A 194 -3.90 -1.13 15.93
C HIS A 194 -3.11 0.03 15.31
N LYS A 195 -1.85 -0.23 14.94
CA LYS A 195 -0.91 0.76 14.40
C LYS A 195 -1.36 1.45 13.10
N HIS A 196 -2.36 0.90 12.37
CA HIS A 196 -2.91 1.52 11.17
C HIS A 196 -4.07 2.51 11.46
N LEU A 197 -4.61 2.56 12.68
CA LEU A 197 -5.71 3.47 13.00
C LEU A 197 -5.39 4.96 12.80
N PRO A 198 -4.19 5.46 13.17
CA PRO A 198 -3.85 6.86 12.94
C PRO A 198 -3.87 7.27 11.47
N GLU A 199 -3.34 6.41 10.57
CA GLU A 199 -3.36 6.69 9.13
C GLU A 199 -4.76 6.60 8.54
N MET A 200 -5.58 5.62 8.94
CA MET A 200 -6.98 5.51 8.53
C MET A 200 -7.77 6.77 8.90
N GLN A 201 -7.60 7.27 10.13
CA GLN A 201 -8.28 8.46 10.61
C GLN A 201 -7.80 9.73 9.89
N LYS A 202 -6.47 9.96 9.88
CA LYS A 202 -5.88 11.21 9.34
C LYS A 202 -6.12 11.34 7.84
N VAL A 203 -5.86 10.29 7.07
CA VAL A 203 -5.95 10.33 5.59
C VAL A 203 -7.39 10.48 5.11
N CYS A 204 -8.35 9.84 5.79
CA CYS A 204 -9.76 10.01 5.48
C CYS A 204 -10.39 11.29 6.05
N GLY A 205 -9.68 12.05 6.91
CA GLY A 205 -10.22 13.24 7.56
C GLY A 205 -11.34 12.93 8.56
N LEU A 206 -11.32 11.75 9.21
CA LEU A 206 -12.33 11.34 10.16
C LEU A 206 -12.12 12.00 11.54
N ALA A 207 -13.22 12.37 12.20
CA ALA A 207 -13.19 12.91 13.55
C ALA A 207 -12.71 11.90 14.60
N THR A 208 -13.02 10.62 14.39
CA THR A 208 -12.60 9.49 15.25
C THR A 208 -12.09 8.33 14.43
N ALA A 209 -11.17 7.56 15.01
CA ALA A 209 -10.70 6.32 14.38
C ALA A 209 -11.86 5.29 14.27
N PRO A 210 -11.86 4.44 13.24
CA PRO A 210 -12.87 3.39 13.11
C PRO A 210 -12.72 2.32 14.19
N VAL A 211 -13.81 1.62 14.52
CA VAL A 211 -13.72 0.33 15.20
C VAL A 211 -13.19 -0.68 14.20
N PHE A 212 -11.98 -1.15 14.43
CA PHE A 212 -11.25 -1.99 13.47
C PHE A 212 -11.03 -3.39 14.02
N LEU A 213 -11.51 -4.39 13.27
CA LEU A 213 -11.41 -5.80 13.61
C LEU A 213 -10.62 -6.56 12.53
N PRO A 214 -9.30 -6.69 12.68
CA PRO A 214 -8.48 -7.49 11.76
C PRO A 214 -8.57 -8.98 12.08
N VAL A 215 -8.55 -9.80 11.03
CA VAL A 215 -8.60 -11.27 11.10
C VAL A 215 -7.52 -11.82 10.19
N VAL A 216 -6.65 -12.69 10.73
CA VAL A 216 -5.70 -13.48 9.95
C VAL A 216 -6.25 -14.87 9.72
N ASP A 217 -6.01 -15.44 8.55
CA ASP A 217 -6.50 -16.77 8.20
C ASP A 217 -5.41 -17.58 7.46
N ASP A 218 -5.65 -18.89 7.34
CA ASP A 218 -4.69 -19.87 6.82
C ASP A 218 -4.58 -19.84 5.30
N TYR A 219 -4.15 -18.70 4.78
CA TYR A 219 -3.67 -18.53 3.40
C TYR A 219 -2.52 -17.52 3.38
N TYR A 220 -1.59 -17.70 2.44
CA TYR A 220 -0.35 -16.93 2.44
C TYR A 220 -0.57 -15.44 2.20
N LYS A 221 -1.28 -15.05 1.14
CA LYS A 221 -1.48 -13.67 0.73
C LYS A 221 -2.86 -13.43 0.11
N GLY A 222 -3.31 -12.20 0.22
CA GLY A 222 -4.64 -11.74 -0.17
C GLY A 222 -5.29 -11.00 0.97
N MET A 223 -6.22 -10.11 0.67
CA MET A 223 -6.88 -9.25 1.65
C MET A 223 -8.27 -8.85 1.20
N ALA A 224 -9.22 -8.87 2.15
CA ALA A 224 -10.56 -8.34 1.99
C ALA A 224 -10.87 -7.39 3.15
N THR A 225 -10.85 -6.08 2.89
CA THR A 225 -11.15 -5.06 3.90
C THR A 225 -12.51 -4.47 3.65
N THR A 226 -13.42 -4.60 4.60
CA THR A 226 -14.83 -4.20 4.46
C THR A 226 -15.21 -3.12 5.46
N ILE A 227 -15.77 -2.01 4.97
CA ILE A 227 -16.51 -1.04 5.79
C ILE A 227 -18.01 -1.28 5.69
N MET A 228 -18.74 -1.03 6.77
CA MET A 228 -20.18 -1.26 6.88
C MET A 228 -20.89 0.05 7.17
N LEU A 229 -21.91 0.35 6.38
CA LEU A 229 -22.60 1.64 6.41
C LEU A 229 -24.11 1.46 6.62
N HIS A 230 -24.70 2.27 7.51
CA HIS A 230 -26.13 2.50 7.58
C HIS A 230 -26.48 3.68 6.66
N ASN A 231 -27.27 3.44 5.60
CA ASN A 231 -27.56 4.42 4.57
C ASN A 231 -28.22 5.69 5.15
N ARG A 232 -29.09 5.55 6.17
CA ARG A 232 -29.73 6.66 6.89
C ARG A 232 -28.76 7.63 7.59
N MET A 233 -27.51 7.22 7.79
CA MET A 233 -26.46 8.04 8.43
C MET A 233 -25.53 8.71 7.40
N LEU A 234 -25.73 8.45 6.13
CA LEU A 234 -25.05 9.15 5.03
C LEU A 234 -25.70 10.52 4.79
N ASN A 235 -24.97 11.44 4.22
CA ASN A 235 -25.51 12.75 3.87
C ASN A 235 -26.46 12.62 2.66
N GLY A 236 -27.62 13.25 2.75
CA GLY A 236 -28.66 13.16 1.73
C GLY A 236 -29.44 11.84 1.77
N VAL A 237 -30.12 11.53 0.67
CA VAL A 237 -30.78 10.22 0.48
C VAL A 237 -29.87 9.38 -0.39
N ALA A 238 -29.17 8.44 0.22
CA ALA A 238 -28.19 7.61 -0.47
C ALA A 238 -28.43 6.12 -0.19
N HIS A 239 -28.25 5.31 -1.21
CA HIS A 239 -28.34 3.86 -1.19
C HIS A 239 -27.04 3.24 -1.67
N ALA A 240 -26.90 1.95 -1.59
CA ALA A 240 -25.67 1.23 -1.99
C ALA A 240 -25.22 1.56 -3.42
N LYS A 241 -26.17 1.76 -4.35
CA LYS A 241 -25.87 2.15 -5.74
C LYS A 241 -25.26 3.55 -5.85
N ASP A 242 -25.66 4.48 -4.99
CA ASP A 242 -25.07 5.84 -4.97
C ASP A 242 -23.65 5.81 -4.42
N VAL A 243 -23.40 4.98 -3.40
CA VAL A 243 -22.05 4.72 -2.87
C VAL A 243 -21.15 4.15 -3.97
N GLN A 244 -21.63 3.17 -4.72
CA GLN A 244 -20.90 2.58 -5.85
C GLN A 244 -20.61 3.65 -6.93
N ALA A 245 -21.59 4.46 -7.27
CA ALA A 245 -21.42 5.48 -8.30
C ALA A 245 -20.35 6.53 -7.92
N VAL A 246 -20.29 6.95 -6.65
CA VAL A 246 -19.26 7.87 -6.14
C VAL A 246 -17.88 7.23 -6.26
N LEU A 247 -17.73 5.99 -5.83
CA LEU A 247 -16.45 5.27 -5.91
C LEU A 247 -16.03 5.05 -7.37
N ALA A 248 -16.95 4.64 -8.24
CA ALA A 248 -16.67 4.43 -9.67
C ALA A 248 -16.24 5.73 -10.37
N ALA A 249 -16.87 6.85 -10.04
CA ALA A 249 -16.48 8.15 -10.58
C ALA A 249 -15.09 8.60 -10.07
N HIS A 250 -14.80 8.36 -8.78
CA HIS A 250 -13.50 8.70 -8.19
C HIS A 250 -12.34 7.92 -8.81
N TYR A 251 -12.51 6.61 -9.01
CA TYR A 251 -11.46 5.73 -9.52
C TYR A 251 -11.48 5.53 -11.04
N ALA A 252 -12.30 6.29 -11.76
CA ALA A 252 -12.35 6.21 -13.22
C ALA A 252 -10.96 6.49 -13.83
N GLY A 253 -10.48 5.56 -14.67
CA GLY A 253 -9.18 5.68 -15.35
C GLY A 253 -7.95 5.38 -14.50
N GLN A 254 -8.10 4.97 -13.24
CA GLN A 254 -6.96 4.53 -12.43
C GLN A 254 -6.43 3.16 -12.91
N ARG A 255 -5.09 3.02 -12.90
CA ARG A 255 -4.44 1.79 -13.41
C ARG A 255 -4.62 0.60 -12.48
N PHE A 256 -4.52 0.80 -11.17
CA PHE A 256 -4.50 -0.29 -10.18
C PHE A 256 -5.72 -0.32 -9.26
N VAL A 257 -6.65 0.62 -9.39
CA VAL A 257 -7.88 0.60 -8.60
C VAL A 257 -9.09 0.57 -9.52
N SER A 258 -9.94 -0.42 -9.33
CA SER A 258 -11.20 -0.59 -10.07
C SER A 258 -12.39 -0.72 -9.13
N VAL A 259 -13.57 -0.37 -9.63
CA VAL A 259 -14.84 -0.52 -8.90
C VAL A 259 -15.75 -1.40 -9.72
N MET A 260 -16.20 -2.51 -9.13
CA MET A 260 -17.11 -3.43 -9.80
C MET A 260 -18.47 -2.77 -10.02
N PRO A 261 -19.12 -2.97 -11.21
CA PRO A 261 -20.47 -2.51 -11.43
C PRO A 261 -21.43 -3.07 -10.39
N PHE A 262 -22.40 -2.28 -9.96
CA PHE A 262 -23.32 -2.67 -8.91
C PHE A 262 -24.16 -3.87 -9.30
N GLY A 263 -24.13 -4.92 -8.47
CA GLY A 263 -24.90 -6.16 -8.68
C GLY A 263 -24.26 -7.18 -9.63
N GLU A 264 -23.02 -6.95 -10.09
CA GLU A 264 -22.30 -7.90 -10.98
C GLU A 264 -21.32 -8.80 -10.22
N ASN A 265 -21.24 -8.67 -8.90
CA ASN A 265 -20.36 -9.53 -8.09
C ASN A 265 -20.94 -10.95 -7.94
N ASP A 266 -20.04 -11.91 -7.80
CA ASP A 266 -20.38 -13.26 -7.39
C ASP A 266 -21.02 -13.28 -5.99
N PRO A 267 -21.87 -14.28 -5.67
CA PRO A 267 -22.46 -14.40 -4.34
C PRO A 267 -21.45 -14.67 -3.23
N LEU A 268 -20.25 -15.13 -3.57
CA LEU A 268 -19.11 -15.31 -2.67
C LEU A 268 -17.88 -14.59 -3.25
N ILE A 269 -17.17 -13.86 -2.41
CA ILE A 269 -15.91 -13.21 -2.74
C ILE A 269 -14.83 -13.72 -1.79
N TYR A 270 -13.65 -14.00 -2.33
CA TYR A 270 -12.55 -14.59 -1.59
C TYR A 270 -11.40 -13.59 -1.44
N ALA A 271 -10.83 -13.51 -0.25
CA ALA A 271 -9.78 -12.54 0.06
C ALA A 271 -8.50 -12.71 -0.78
N ASN A 272 -8.27 -13.87 -1.37
CA ASN A 272 -7.10 -14.19 -2.19
C ASN A 272 -7.31 -14.07 -3.71
N GLU A 273 -8.45 -13.56 -4.18
CA GLU A 273 -8.74 -13.45 -5.62
C GLU A 273 -7.71 -12.63 -6.40
N LEU A 274 -7.16 -11.59 -5.78
CA LEU A 274 -6.16 -10.71 -6.39
C LEU A 274 -4.74 -10.95 -5.86
N ALA A 275 -4.51 -12.11 -5.22
CA ALA A 275 -3.19 -12.47 -4.72
C ALA A 275 -2.15 -12.57 -5.86
N GLY A 276 -0.99 -11.94 -5.67
CA GLY A 276 0.08 -11.89 -6.68
C GLY A 276 0.03 -10.66 -7.59
N THR A 277 -1.03 -9.88 -7.55
CA THR A 277 -1.19 -8.67 -8.39
C THR A 277 -0.91 -7.38 -7.61
N ASN A 278 -0.87 -6.24 -8.31
CA ASN A 278 -0.93 -4.91 -7.69
C ASN A 278 -2.32 -4.27 -7.78
N ASP A 279 -3.32 -5.02 -8.22
CA ASP A 279 -4.67 -4.52 -8.38
C ASP A 279 -5.42 -4.45 -7.05
N LEU A 280 -6.30 -3.45 -6.93
CA LEU A 280 -7.29 -3.32 -5.88
C LEU A 280 -8.67 -3.21 -6.55
N ARG A 281 -9.61 -4.03 -6.11
CA ARG A 281 -11.00 -4.00 -6.59
C ARG A 281 -11.94 -3.66 -5.45
N LEU A 282 -12.76 -2.63 -5.65
CA LEU A 282 -13.84 -2.29 -4.74
C LEU A 282 -15.14 -2.95 -5.19
N ILE A 283 -15.82 -3.60 -4.26
CA ILE A 283 -17.12 -4.25 -4.45
C ILE A 283 -18.10 -3.61 -3.48
N VAL A 284 -19.18 -3.04 -4.01
CA VAL A 284 -20.25 -2.44 -3.20
C VAL A 284 -21.48 -3.36 -3.26
N CYS A 285 -21.91 -3.80 -2.08
CA CYS A 285 -23.12 -4.59 -1.89
C CYS A 285 -24.06 -3.89 -0.91
N GLY A 286 -25.35 -4.15 -1.01
CA GLY A 286 -26.30 -3.59 -0.04
C GLY A 286 -27.74 -3.58 -0.54
N ASN A 287 -28.57 -2.92 0.25
CA ASN A 287 -29.99 -2.74 0.05
C ASN A 287 -30.39 -1.29 0.34
N GLU A 288 -31.69 -1.03 0.56
CA GLU A 288 -32.21 0.31 0.89
C GLU A 288 -31.68 0.87 2.21
N GLU A 289 -31.30 -0.01 3.18
CA GLU A 289 -30.93 0.39 4.55
C GLU A 289 -29.43 0.31 4.81
N LEU A 290 -28.75 -0.67 4.22
CA LEU A 290 -27.38 -1.05 4.55
C LEU A 290 -26.51 -1.13 3.31
N THR A 291 -25.26 -0.71 3.46
CA THR A 291 -24.22 -0.82 2.41
C THR A 291 -22.94 -1.40 2.98
N THR A 292 -22.29 -2.28 2.25
CA THR A 292 -20.91 -2.70 2.49
C THR A 292 -20.04 -2.30 1.33
N VAL A 293 -18.80 -1.88 1.60
CA VAL A 293 -17.77 -1.67 0.60
C VAL A 293 -16.60 -2.55 0.97
N THR A 294 -16.30 -3.51 0.11
CA THR A 294 -15.18 -4.44 0.29
C THR A 294 -14.07 -4.13 -0.71
N ALA A 295 -12.87 -3.90 -0.22
CA ALA A 295 -11.65 -3.80 -1.02
C ALA A 295 -10.95 -5.16 -1.06
N LEU A 296 -10.80 -5.74 -2.25
CA LEU A 296 -9.99 -6.94 -2.51
C LEU A 296 -8.65 -6.53 -3.09
N PHE A 297 -7.56 -7.07 -2.58
CA PHE A 297 -6.19 -6.82 -3.06
C PHE A 297 -5.20 -7.78 -2.41
N ASP A 298 -3.94 -7.77 -2.89
CA ASP A 298 -2.84 -8.48 -2.24
C ASP A 298 -2.23 -7.63 -1.12
N ASN A 299 -2.17 -8.17 0.11
CA ASN A 299 -1.56 -7.49 1.27
C ASN A 299 -0.06 -7.21 1.10
N LEU A 300 0.64 -7.96 0.24
CA LEU A 300 2.05 -7.78 -0.11
C LEU A 300 2.22 -7.05 -1.46
N GLY A 301 1.20 -7.05 -2.31
CA GLY A 301 1.10 -6.27 -3.56
C GLY A 301 0.73 -4.82 -3.29
N LYS A 302 -0.50 -4.43 -3.67
CA LYS A 302 -1.04 -3.07 -3.45
C LYS A 302 -1.06 -2.67 -1.98
N GLY A 303 -1.07 -3.65 -1.06
CA GLY A 303 -1.02 -3.42 0.39
C GLY A 303 0.37 -3.09 0.94
N ALA A 304 1.47 -3.34 0.22
CA ALA A 304 2.84 -3.13 0.74
C ALA A 304 3.88 -2.88 -0.37
N SER A 305 4.58 -3.93 -0.82
CA SER A 305 5.72 -3.82 -1.74
C SER A 305 5.32 -3.32 -3.12
N GLY A 306 4.16 -3.73 -3.61
CA GLY A 306 3.65 -3.26 -4.89
C GLY A 306 3.34 -1.75 -4.87
N ALA A 307 2.68 -1.25 -3.83
CA ALA A 307 2.47 0.18 -3.65
C ALA A 307 3.81 0.95 -3.55
N ALA A 308 4.82 0.38 -2.87
CA ALA A 308 6.13 1.01 -2.77
C ALA A 308 6.82 1.12 -4.15
N VAL A 309 6.77 0.07 -4.98
CA VAL A 309 7.32 0.09 -6.34
C VAL A 309 6.53 1.05 -7.25
N GLN A 310 5.20 1.09 -7.15
CA GLN A 310 4.38 2.08 -7.85
C GLN A 310 4.79 3.52 -7.48
N ASN A 311 4.98 3.81 -6.18
CA ASN A 311 5.44 5.11 -5.71
C ASN A 311 6.84 5.46 -6.24
N MET A 312 7.75 4.48 -6.29
CA MET A 312 9.07 4.65 -6.91
C MET A 312 8.96 5.01 -8.39
N ASN A 313 8.15 4.29 -9.15
CA ASN A 313 7.96 4.56 -10.57
C ASN A 313 7.45 6.00 -10.79
N ILE A 314 6.46 6.42 -10.03
CA ILE A 314 5.92 7.80 -10.09
C ILE A 314 7.00 8.83 -9.72
N ALA A 315 7.77 8.61 -8.65
CA ALA A 315 8.82 9.52 -8.19
C ALA A 315 9.99 9.64 -9.20
N LEU A 316 10.23 8.58 -9.99
CA LEU A 316 11.22 8.56 -11.07
C LEU A 316 10.65 9.08 -12.41
N GLY A 317 9.36 9.45 -12.49
CA GLY A 317 8.70 9.87 -13.73
C GLY A 317 8.48 8.74 -14.74
N LEU A 318 8.50 7.49 -14.28
CA LEU A 318 8.22 6.30 -15.09
C LEU A 318 6.72 6.01 -15.12
N ASP A 319 6.29 5.15 -16.07
CA ASP A 319 4.95 4.58 -16.00
C ASP A 319 4.79 3.81 -14.68
N GLU A 320 3.70 4.09 -13.95
CA GLU A 320 3.46 3.50 -12.64
C GLU A 320 3.36 1.96 -12.65
N ALA A 321 3.03 1.37 -13.81
CA ALA A 321 2.92 -0.07 -14.01
C ALA A 321 4.25 -0.74 -14.40
N THR A 322 5.34 0.01 -14.58
CA THR A 322 6.64 -0.56 -14.97
C THR A 322 7.07 -1.64 -13.99
N GLY A 323 7.32 -2.84 -14.50
CA GLY A 323 7.74 -4.01 -13.71
C GLY A 323 6.61 -4.81 -13.06
N PHE A 324 5.33 -4.50 -13.37
CA PHE A 324 4.18 -5.29 -12.92
C PHE A 324 3.63 -6.25 -13.99
N ASP A 325 3.97 -6.05 -15.25
CA ASP A 325 3.42 -6.81 -16.40
C ASP A 325 4.08 -8.19 -16.61
N GLN A 326 4.86 -8.68 -15.66
CA GLN A 326 5.57 -9.98 -15.73
C GLN A 326 5.03 -11.03 -14.76
N ALA A 327 3.77 -10.93 -14.33
CA ALA A 327 3.15 -11.94 -13.47
C ALA A 327 2.10 -12.76 -14.21
#